data_bcf1d6b83d1f2a7127c1a82e1ef4d5f6
#
_entry.id   bcf1d6b83d1f2a7127c1a82e1ef4d5f6
#
_cell.length_a   1.000
_cell.length_b   1.000
_cell.length_c   1.000
_cell.angle_alpha   90.00
_cell.angle_beta   90.00
_cell.angle_gamma   90.00
#
_symmetry.space_group_name_H-M   'P 1'
#
loop_
_entity.id
_entity.type
_entity.pdbx_description
1 polymer ?
#
loop_
_entity_poly.entity_id
_entity_poly.type
_entity_poly.pdbx_seq_one_letter_code
_entity_poly.pdbx_strand_id
1 'polypeptide(L)'
;TNMCGAHRLAKIAEMNSLLAQHKAVICVSTNLIEAGVDISFDAVIRSKTGLDSLTQASGRCNRNKFVERGYVYLIRYEETGLAMLPDLRRAQDAMTRVLSDMPFFPVQDYFSEETLRAYYRYYYHGQRGSMDYPAPHDAGRTLFDYLAANRTARVEYESRHERAHHGIL
;
A
#
# COMPACT_ATOMS: atom_id res chain seq x y z
N THR A 1 11.11 3.37 13.05
CA THR A 1 10.97 3.57 14.50
C THR A 1 11.21 2.25 15.23
N ASN A 2 12.24 2.23 16.11
CA ASN A 2 12.60 1.04 16.88
C ASN A 2 11.70 0.84 18.12
N MET A 3 10.41 1.14 18.02
CA MET A 3 9.47 0.92 19.13
C MET A 3 8.96 -0.51 19.09
N CYS A 4 8.95 -1.18 20.25
CA CYS A 4 8.25 -2.46 20.39
C CYS A 4 6.73 -2.25 20.31
N GLY A 5 5.98 -3.33 20.09
CA GLY A 5 4.53 -3.28 19.90
C GLY A 5 3.79 -2.61 21.07
N ALA A 6 4.13 -2.96 22.30
CA ALA A 6 3.51 -2.38 23.50
C ALA A 6 3.74 -0.87 23.61
N HIS A 7 4.97 -0.40 23.36
CA HIS A 7 5.29 1.03 23.37
C HIS A 7 4.53 1.78 22.28
N ARG A 8 4.40 1.19 21.09
CA ARG A 8 3.62 1.78 19.99
C ARG A 8 2.14 1.94 20.36
N LEU A 9 1.54 0.92 20.95
CA LEU A 9 0.14 0.98 21.43
C LEU A 9 -0.05 2.06 22.50
N ALA A 10 0.88 2.17 23.45
CA ALA A 10 0.84 3.23 24.47
C ALA A 10 0.89 4.63 23.84
N LYS A 11 1.77 4.85 22.84
CA LYS A 11 1.86 6.13 22.13
C LYS A 11 0.61 6.46 21.32
N ILE A 12 -0.01 5.47 20.69
CA ILE A 12 -1.28 5.64 19.97
C ILE A 12 -2.39 6.02 20.95
N ALA A 13 -2.48 5.35 22.10
CA ALA A 13 -3.46 5.67 23.13
C ALA A 13 -3.27 7.09 23.70
N GLU A 14 -2.03 7.50 23.93
CA GLU A 14 -1.69 8.86 24.37
C GLU A 14 -2.14 9.91 23.32
N MET A 15 -1.81 9.71 22.05
CA MET A 15 -2.23 10.61 20.96
C MET A 15 -3.75 10.70 20.87
N ASN A 16 -4.46 9.58 20.91
CA ASN A 16 -5.92 9.56 20.88
C ASN A 16 -6.54 10.31 22.06
N SER A 17 -5.96 10.17 23.26
CA SER A 17 -6.39 10.92 24.44
C SER A 17 -6.22 12.42 24.30
N LEU A 18 -5.09 12.87 23.72
CA LEU A 18 -4.82 14.28 23.47
C LEU A 18 -5.77 14.86 22.39
N LEU A 19 -5.99 14.12 21.31
CA LEU A 19 -6.91 14.51 20.24
C LEU A 19 -8.36 14.61 20.75
N ALA A 20 -8.80 13.67 21.59
CA ALA A 20 -10.12 13.73 22.21
C ALA A 20 -10.29 14.95 23.14
N GLN A 21 -9.21 15.49 23.69
CA GLN A 21 -9.18 16.71 24.48
C GLN A 21 -9.00 17.99 23.61
N HIS A 22 -9.08 17.88 22.29
CA HIS A 22 -8.82 18.97 21.34
C HIS A 22 -7.44 19.64 21.50
N LYS A 23 -6.45 18.88 21.99
CA LYS A 23 -5.07 19.37 22.08
C LYS A 23 -4.36 19.19 20.75
N ALA A 24 -3.48 20.13 20.41
CA ALA A 24 -2.65 20.05 19.21
C ALA A 24 -1.70 18.85 19.32
N VAL A 25 -1.73 17.98 18.30
CA VAL A 25 -0.87 16.81 18.18
C VAL A 25 -0.20 16.82 16.81
N ILE A 26 1.12 16.72 16.80
CA ILE A 26 1.89 16.48 15.57
C ILE A 26 2.47 15.07 15.66
N CYS A 27 2.10 14.22 14.71
CA CYS A 27 2.61 12.86 14.59
C CYS A 27 3.51 12.74 13.36
N VAL A 28 4.77 12.41 13.56
CA VAL A 28 5.68 12.03 12.48
C VAL A 28 5.87 10.52 12.50
N SER A 29 5.46 9.85 11.45
CA SER A 29 5.49 8.40 11.36
C SER A 29 5.89 7.93 9.97
N THR A 30 6.33 6.69 9.89
CA THR A 30 6.39 5.94 8.64
C THR A 30 4.97 5.44 8.28
N ASN A 31 4.84 4.67 7.20
CA ASN A 31 3.60 4.01 6.78
C ASN A 31 2.98 3.03 7.82
N LEU A 32 3.64 2.83 8.96
CA LEU A 32 3.10 2.01 10.06
C LEU A 32 1.78 2.53 10.65
N ILE A 33 1.45 3.81 10.46
CA ILE A 33 0.18 4.40 10.91
C ILE A 33 -0.91 4.33 9.85
N GLU A 34 -0.57 3.99 8.61
CA GLU A 34 -1.49 3.95 7.47
C GLU A 34 -2.50 2.80 7.59
N ALA A 35 -2.09 1.66 8.17
CA ALA A 35 -2.94 0.49 8.34
C ALA A 35 -3.00 0.02 9.80
N GLY A 36 -4.15 -0.52 10.22
CA GLY A 36 -4.33 -1.15 11.53
C GLY A 36 -4.36 -0.21 12.74
N VAL A 37 -4.34 1.11 12.53
CA VAL A 37 -4.40 2.11 13.61
C VAL A 37 -5.68 2.92 13.50
N ASP A 38 -6.43 3.03 14.58
CA ASP A 38 -7.61 3.89 14.66
C ASP A 38 -7.24 5.25 15.26
N ILE A 39 -6.97 6.21 14.38
CA ILE A 39 -6.60 7.58 14.73
C ILE A 39 -7.13 8.54 13.66
N SER A 40 -7.52 9.73 14.05
CA SER A 40 -8.06 10.75 13.16
C SER A 40 -7.36 12.08 13.41
N PHE A 41 -6.77 12.65 12.36
CA PHE A 41 -6.14 13.96 12.36
C PHE A 41 -6.95 14.96 11.51
N ASP A 42 -6.85 16.24 11.82
CA ASP A 42 -7.50 17.29 11.03
C ASP A 42 -6.83 17.50 9.68
N ALA A 43 -5.52 17.25 9.63
CA ALA A 43 -4.72 17.34 8.41
C ALA A 43 -3.66 16.24 8.35
N VAL A 44 -3.34 15.82 7.13
CA VAL A 44 -2.29 14.84 6.84
C VAL A 44 -1.33 15.41 5.80
N ILE A 45 -0.05 15.32 6.04
CA ILE A 45 1.00 15.66 5.08
C ILE A 45 1.68 14.36 4.67
N ARG A 46 1.74 14.10 3.37
CA ARG A 46 2.37 12.91 2.81
C ARG A 46 3.38 13.28 1.74
N SER A 47 4.58 12.72 1.82
CA SER A 47 5.51 12.78 0.69
C SER A 47 4.94 12.05 -0.51
N LYS A 48 5.31 12.48 -1.72
CA LYS A 48 4.89 11.84 -2.96
C LYS A 48 5.22 10.35 -2.93
N THR A 49 4.20 9.54 -3.07
CA THR A 49 4.25 8.08 -2.99
C THR A 49 3.27 7.49 -4.00
N GLY A 50 2.97 6.19 -3.92
CA GLY A 50 1.88 5.61 -4.68
C GLY A 50 0.51 6.10 -4.22
N LEU A 51 -0.46 6.02 -5.12
CA LEU A 51 -1.84 6.43 -4.84
C LEU A 51 -2.51 5.57 -3.76
N ASP A 52 -2.12 4.30 -3.67
CA ASP A 52 -2.52 3.36 -2.63
C ASP A 52 -2.13 3.86 -1.22
N SER A 53 -0.88 4.27 -1.04
CA SER A 53 -0.40 4.84 0.22
C SER A 53 -1.04 6.20 0.51
N LEU A 54 -1.24 7.05 -0.51
CA LEU A 54 -1.98 8.30 -0.35
C LEU A 54 -3.41 8.06 0.12
N THR A 55 -4.10 7.06 -0.46
CA THR A 55 -5.46 6.67 -0.06
C THR A 55 -5.51 6.21 1.40
N GLN A 56 -4.55 5.41 1.84
CA GLN A 56 -4.47 4.94 3.23
C GLN A 56 -4.20 6.09 4.20
N ALA A 57 -3.29 6.99 3.85
CA ALA A 57 -2.99 8.18 4.64
C ALA A 57 -4.19 9.13 4.72
N SER A 58 -4.89 9.34 3.60
CA SER A 58 -6.12 10.17 3.57
C SER A 58 -7.23 9.59 4.44
N GLY A 59 -7.31 8.27 4.56
CA GLY A 59 -8.24 7.60 5.47
C GLY A 59 -7.96 7.85 6.97
N ARG A 60 -6.88 8.56 7.32
CA ARG A 60 -6.58 9.06 8.67
C ARG A 60 -6.87 10.56 8.84
N CYS A 61 -7.24 11.23 7.76
CA CYS A 61 -7.62 12.63 7.76
C CYS A 61 -9.13 12.76 7.97
N ASN A 62 -9.52 13.48 9.03
CA ASN A 62 -10.95 13.69 9.39
C ASN A 62 -11.79 12.41 9.38
N ARG A 63 -11.20 11.28 9.77
CA ARG A 63 -11.86 9.96 9.75
C ARG A 63 -13.15 9.95 10.56
N ASN A 64 -13.14 10.64 11.69
CA ASN A 64 -14.29 10.72 12.61
C ASN A 64 -15.26 11.86 12.27
N LYS A 65 -15.00 12.61 11.19
CA LYS A 65 -15.85 13.73 10.73
C LYS A 65 -16.05 14.81 11.80
N PHE A 66 -15.02 15.09 12.60
CA PHE A 66 -15.07 16.14 13.63
C PHE A 66 -14.97 17.55 13.05
N VAL A 67 -14.40 17.68 11.85
CA VAL A 67 -14.31 18.94 11.11
C VAL A 67 -15.06 18.83 9.79
N GLU A 68 -15.52 19.95 9.26
CA GLU A 68 -16.27 19.96 7.99
C GLU A 68 -15.43 19.39 6.83
N ARG A 69 -14.13 19.72 6.81
CA ARG A 69 -13.19 19.25 5.78
C ARG A 69 -11.85 18.90 6.42
N GLY A 70 -11.32 17.75 6.06
CA GLY A 70 -9.93 17.39 6.32
C GLY A 70 -9.02 17.78 5.15
N TYR A 71 -7.76 18.09 5.43
CA TYR A 71 -6.80 18.51 4.41
C TYR A 71 -5.68 17.47 4.27
N VAL A 72 -5.47 17.00 3.07
CA VAL A 72 -4.37 16.09 2.73
C VAL A 72 -3.40 16.84 1.80
N TYR A 73 -2.19 17.03 2.27
CA TYR A 73 -1.14 17.72 1.53
C TYR A 73 -0.16 16.71 0.96
N LEU A 74 -0.08 16.65 -0.37
CA LEU A 74 0.94 15.87 -1.06
C LEU A 74 2.13 16.77 -1.36
N ILE A 75 3.27 16.48 -0.71
CA ILE A 75 4.49 17.26 -0.87
C ILE A 75 5.50 16.50 -1.74
N ARG A 76 6.26 17.23 -2.55
CA ARG A 76 7.43 16.69 -3.23
C ARG A 76 8.63 16.79 -2.28
N TYR A 77 9.23 15.67 -1.98
CA TYR A 77 10.44 15.58 -1.20
C TYR A 77 11.43 14.68 -1.93
N GLU A 78 12.67 15.15 -2.04
CA GLU A 78 13.75 14.35 -2.63
C GLU A 78 14.28 13.37 -1.58
N GLU A 79 13.82 12.13 -1.67
CA GLU A 79 14.29 11.08 -0.78
C GLU A 79 15.65 10.55 -1.24
N THR A 80 16.66 10.68 -0.39
CA THR A 80 17.93 10.01 -0.56
C THR A 80 17.76 8.51 -0.20
N GLY A 81 18.16 7.60 -1.11
CA GLY A 81 18.08 6.15 -0.85
C GLY A 81 16.92 5.42 -1.53
N LEU A 82 16.11 6.07 -2.37
CA LEU A 82 15.06 5.43 -3.17
C LEU A 82 15.57 4.30 -4.07
N ALA A 83 16.85 4.31 -4.43
CA ALA A 83 17.47 3.23 -5.19
C ALA A 83 17.41 1.87 -4.46
N MET A 84 17.32 1.88 -3.13
CA MET A 84 17.19 0.68 -2.29
C MET A 84 15.75 0.19 -2.12
N LEU A 85 14.75 0.95 -2.62
CA LEU A 85 13.33 0.68 -2.49
C LEU A 85 12.64 0.69 -3.87
N PRO A 86 12.87 -0.32 -4.70
CA PRO A 86 12.41 -0.32 -6.09
C PRO A 86 10.88 -0.24 -6.21
N ASP A 87 10.13 -0.84 -5.29
CA ASP A 87 8.67 -0.79 -5.32
C ASP A 87 8.13 0.61 -5.03
N LEU A 88 8.75 1.33 -4.09
CA LEU A 88 8.40 2.71 -3.80
C LEU A 88 8.68 3.63 -5.00
N ARG A 89 9.82 3.42 -5.67
CA ARG A 89 10.17 4.17 -6.88
C ARG A 89 9.15 3.92 -8.00
N ARG A 90 8.77 2.67 -8.23
CA ARG A 90 7.75 2.31 -9.23
C ARG A 90 6.40 2.96 -8.90
N ALA A 91 6.00 2.96 -7.62
CA ALA A 91 4.77 3.60 -7.18
C ALA A 91 4.80 5.11 -7.41
N GLN A 92 5.93 5.77 -7.15
CA GLN A 92 6.12 7.21 -7.43
C GLN A 92 6.13 7.52 -8.93
N ASP A 93 6.72 6.66 -9.76
CA ASP A 93 6.73 6.79 -11.22
C ASP A 93 5.30 6.65 -11.78
N ALA A 94 4.54 5.66 -11.33
CA ALA A 94 3.14 5.49 -11.69
C ALA A 94 2.31 6.70 -11.29
N MET A 95 2.49 7.20 -10.06
CA MET A 95 1.81 8.41 -9.58
C MET A 95 2.18 9.65 -10.40
N THR A 96 3.45 9.77 -10.83
CA THR A 96 3.89 10.87 -11.69
C THR A 96 3.15 10.89 -13.02
N ARG A 97 2.97 9.71 -13.64
CA ARG A 97 2.21 9.59 -14.89
C ARG A 97 0.74 9.95 -14.70
N VAL A 98 0.11 9.43 -13.64
CA VAL A 98 -1.27 9.77 -13.30
C VAL A 98 -1.45 11.27 -13.14
N LEU A 99 -0.55 11.95 -12.42
CA LEU A 99 -0.61 13.40 -12.23
C LEU A 99 -0.46 14.17 -13.55
N SER A 100 0.33 13.66 -14.50
CA SER A 100 0.47 14.23 -15.82
C SER A 100 -0.80 14.07 -16.67
N ASP A 101 -1.51 12.98 -16.51
CA ASP A 101 -2.73 12.66 -17.27
C ASP A 101 -3.99 13.24 -16.63
N MET A 102 -3.98 13.50 -15.33
CA MET A 102 -5.14 13.99 -14.57
C MET A 102 -5.84 15.23 -15.17
N PRO A 103 -5.14 16.22 -15.74
CA PRO A 103 -5.79 17.36 -16.40
C PRO A 103 -6.72 16.96 -17.57
N PHE A 104 -6.52 15.77 -18.15
CA PHE A 104 -7.32 15.24 -19.26
C PHE A 104 -8.44 14.30 -18.78
N PHE A 105 -8.56 14.03 -17.48
CA PHE A 105 -9.63 13.20 -16.94
C PHE A 105 -10.92 14.01 -16.81
N PRO A 106 -12.09 13.37 -17.05
CA PRO A 106 -13.39 14.02 -16.87
C PRO A 106 -13.60 14.54 -15.45
N VAL A 107 -13.07 13.84 -14.46
CA VAL A 107 -13.10 14.21 -13.05
C VAL A 107 -11.68 14.31 -12.53
N GLN A 108 -11.26 15.49 -12.12
CA GLN A 108 -9.92 15.73 -11.56
C GLN A 108 -9.90 15.45 -10.07
N ASP A 109 -10.11 14.20 -9.71
CA ASP A 109 -10.12 13.70 -8.32
C ASP A 109 -9.12 12.55 -8.18
N TYR A 110 -8.22 12.67 -7.20
CA TYR A 110 -7.23 11.62 -6.89
C TYR A 110 -7.86 10.28 -6.52
N PHE A 111 -9.06 10.29 -5.99
CA PHE A 111 -9.76 9.10 -5.50
C PHE A 111 -10.87 8.63 -6.44
N SER A 112 -11.03 9.24 -7.59
CA SER A 112 -11.97 8.76 -8.61
C SER A 112 -11.56 7.36 -9.11
N GLU A 113 -12.54 6.59 -9.53
CA GLU A 113 -12.31 5.25 -10.09
C GLU A 113 -11.37 5.31 -11.31
N GLU A 114 -11.49 6.34 -12.12
CA GLU A 114 -10.65 6.55 -13.30
C GLU A 114 -9.19 6.78 -12.93
N THR A 115 -8.94 7.65 -11.95
CA THR A 115 -7.60 7.92 -11.44
C THR A 115 -6.97 6.67 -10.83
N LEU A 116 -7.72 5.91 -10.03
CA LEU A 116 -7.28 4.64 -9.45
C LEU A 116 -6.97 3.60 -10.53
N ARG A 117 -7.83 3.45 -11.53
CA ARG A 117 -7.60 2.53 -12.67
C ARG A 117 -6.35 2.92 -13.47
N ALA A 118 -6.16 4.22 -13.74
CA ALA A 118 -4.97 4.71 -14.43
C ALA A 118 -3.70 4.41 -13.63
N TYR A 119 -3.72 4.67 -12.32
CA TYR A 119 -2.60 4.37 -11.43
C TYR A 119 -2.23 2.89 -11.46
N TYR A 120 -3.16 2.00 -11.23
CA TYR A 120 -2.86 0.56 -11.22
C TYR A 120 -2.45 0.03 -12.59
N ARG A 121 -2.99 0.57 -13.68
CA ARG A 121 -2.53 0.24 -15.03
C ARG A 121 -1.05 0.61 -15.22
N TYR A 122 -0.61 1.81 -14.79
CA TYR A 122 0.80 2.21 -14.88
C TYR A 122 1.69 1.42 -13.94
N TYR A 123 1.23 1.18 -12.73
CA TYR A 123 1.98 0.44 -11.72
C TYR A 123 2.23 -1.01 -12.15
N TYR A 124 1.21 -1.71 -12.61
CA TYR A 124 1.32 -3.13 -12.99
C TYR A 124 1.83 -3.36 -14.41
N HIS A 125 1.62 -2.44 -15.34
CA HIS A 125 2.10 -2.62 -16.72
C HIS A 125 3.61 -2.85 -16.79
N GLY A 126 4.39 -2.12 -16.01
CA GLY A 126 5.84 -2.27 -15.93
C GLY A 126 6.32 -3.52 -15.17
N GLN A 127 5.41 -4.27 -14.53
CA GLN A 127 5.74 -5.40 -13.65
C GLN A 127 5.26 -6.76 -14.16
N ARG A 128 4.67 -6.81 -15.35
CA ARG A 128 4.09 -8.06 -15.89
C ARG A 128 5.04 -9.26 -15.78
N GLY A 129 6.33 -9.07 -16.05
CA GLY A 129 7.33 -10.15 -15.96
C GLY A 129 7.79 -10.51 -14.55
N SER A 130 7.47 -9.68 -13.53
CA SER A 130 7.87 -9.92 -12.13
C SER A 130 6.69 -10.26 -11.22
N MET A 131 5.47 -10.23 -11.74
CA MET A 131 4.25 -10.55 -10.97
C MET A 131 3.89 -12.03 -11.00
N ASP A 132 4.56 -12.79 -11.87
CA ASP A 132 4.29 -14.19 -12.05
C ASP A 132 5.49 -15.00 -11.57
N TYR A 133 5.28 -15.82 -10.54
CA TYR A 133 6.33 -16.60 -9.92
C TYR A 133 6.37 -18.00 -10.53
N PRO A 134 7.52 -18.47 -11.01
CA PRO A 134 7.64 -19.85 -11.48
C PRO A 134 7.30 -20.81 -10.34
N ALA A 135 6.55 -21.86 -10.64
CA ALA A 135 6.24 -22.88 -9.65
C ALA A 135 7.53 -23.64 -9.30
N PRO A 136 7.89 -23.78 -8.00
CA PRO A 136 9.19 -24.29 -7.59
C PRO A 136 9.55 -25.69 -8.12
N HIS A 137 8.56 -26.49 -8.46
CA HIS A 137 8.72 -27.89 -8.87
C HIS A 137 8.01 -28.24 -10.17
N ASP A 138 7.57 -27.25 -10.96
CA ASP A 138 6.87 -27.48 -12.24
C ASP A 138 7.40 -26.52 -13.30
N ALA A 139 8.43 -26.97 -14.01
CA ALA A 139 9.05 -26.20 -15.09
C ALA A 139 8.01 -25.89 -16.17
N GLY A 140 7.75 -24.62 -16.40
CA GLY A 140 6.82 -24.13 -17.41
C GLY A 140 5.44 -23.72 -16.89
N ARG A 141 5.18 -23.88 -15.59
CA ARG A 141 3.98 -23.32 -14.91
C ARG A 141 4.36 -22.27 -13.88
N THR A 142 3.43 -21.37 -13.64
CA THR A 142 3.55 -20.27 -12.70
C THR A 142 2.53 -20.41 -11.57
N LEU A 143 2.70 -19.67 -10.48
CA LEU A 143 1.70 -19.63 -9.41
C LEU A 143 0.36 -19.10 -9.92
N PHE A 144 0.37 -18.22 -10.92
CA PHE A 144 -0.84 -17.72 -11.54
C PHE A 144 -1.60 -18.83 -12.30
N ASP A 145 -0.89 -19.73 -13.00
CA ASP A 145 -1.49 -20.88 -13.65
C ASP A 145 -2.19 -21.81 -12.66
N TYR A 146 -1.59 -22.01 -11.48
CA TYR A 146 -2.23 -22.79 -10.41
C TYR A 146 -3.47 -22.11 -9.82
N LEU A 147 -3.42 -20.81 -9.62
CA LEU A 147 -4.56 -20.03 -9.15
C LEU A 147 -5.68 -20.01 -10.20
N ALA A 148 -5.36 -19.86 -11.48
CA ALA A 148 -6.31 -19.82 -12.57
C ALA A 148 -6.92 -21.21 -12.89
N ALA A 149 -6.14 -22.27 -12.73
CA ALA A 149 -6.57 -23.64 -13.02
C ALA A 149 -7.52 -24.24 -11.96
N ASN A 150 -7.84 -23.49 -10.88
CA ASN A 150 -8.78 -23.90 -9.86
C ASN A 150 -8.34 -25.18 -9.06
N ARG A 151 -9.31 -25.94 -8.53
CA ARG A 151 -9.15 -27.04 -7.57
C ARG A 151 -8.24 -28.18 -8.06
N THR A 152 -8.21 -28.46 -9.35
CA THR A 152 -7.42 -29.54 -9.95
C THR A 152 -5.92 -29.30 -9.83
N ALA A 153 -5.47 -28.07 -10.11
CA ALA A 153 -4.06 -27.72 -10.02
C ALA A 153 -3.55 -27.75 -8.56
N ARG A 154 -4.41 -27.39 -7.60
CA ARG A 154 -4.09 -27.48 -6.17
C ARG A 154 -3.85 -28.94 -5.74
N VAL A 155 -4.70 -29.86 -6.16
CA VAL A 155 -4.54 -31.29 -5.85
C VAL A 155 -3.26 -31.86 -6.48
N GLU A 156 -2.94 -31.50 -7.72
CA GLU A 156 -1.69 -31.89 -8.36
C GLU A 156 -0.46 -31.34 -7.62
N TYR A 157 -0.49 -30.12 -7.15
CA TYR A 157 0.57 -29.51 -6.39
C TYR A 157 0.77 -30.23 -5.04
N GLU A 158 -0.29 -30.45 -4.29
CA GLU A 158 -0.26 -31.14 -3.00
C GLU A 158 0.25 -32.58 -3.16
N SER A 159 -0.22 -33.33 -4.15
CA SER A 159 0.20 -34.71 -4.39
C SER A 159 1.69 -34.86 -4.80
N ARG A 160 2.25 -33.86 -5.48
CA ARG A 160 3.68 -33.87 -5.85
C ARG A 160 4.58 -33.54 -4.66
N HIS A 161 4.13 -32.68 -3.72
CA HIS A 161 4.88 -32.34 -2.51
C HIS A 161 4.88 -33.46 -1.47
N GLU A 162 3.77 -34.14 -1.31
CA GLU A 162 3.70 -35.31 -0.45
C GLU A 162 4.67 -36.42 -0.88
N ARG A 163 4.82 -36.66 -2.19
CA ARG A 163 5.80 -37.61 -2.73
C ARG A 163 7.25 -37.18 -2.49
N ALA A 164 7.55 -35.88 -2.50
CA ALA A 164 8.88 -35.36 -2.22
C ALA A 164 9.28 -35.50 -0.74
N HIS A 165 8.32 -35.39 0.16
CA HIS A 165 8.56 -35.58 1.60
C HIS A 165 8.67 -37.06 2.03
N HIS A 166 8.10 -37.99 1.26
CA HIS A 166 8.20 -39.44 1.56
C HIS A 166 9.42 -40.11 0.95
N GLY A 167 10.24 -39.39 0.16
CA GLY A 167 11.47 -39.87 -0.45
C GLY A 167 12.74 -39.62 0.35
N ILE A 168 12.64 -39.10 1.58
CA ILE A 168 13.75 -38.86 2.51
C ILE A 168 13.49 -39.67 3.78
N LEU A 169 13.60 -40.99 3.66
CA LEU A 169 13.84 -41.94 4.75
C LEU A 169 14.94 -42.91 4.30
#